data_73fcc5456b78cefd48a3560e93e9dfcb
#
_entry.id   73fcc5456b78cefd48a3560e93e9dfcb
#
_cell.length_a   1.000
_cell.length_b   1.000
_cell.length_c   1.000
_cell.angle_alpha   90.00
_cell.angle_beta   90.00
_cell.angle_gamma   90.00
#
_symmetry.space_group_name_H-M   'P 1'
#
loop_
_entity.id
_entity.type
_entity.pdbx_description
1 polymer ?
#
loop_
_entity_poly.entity_id
_entity_poly.type
_entity_poly.pdbx_seq_one_letter_code
_entity_poly.pdbx_strand_id
1 'polypeptide(L)'
;FNIGAMIRWLDFNDTWLAAEWGHPSDNLGGILATADWLSRTAIAAGKPPLVMKDVLIAMIKAHEIQGVIALENSFNRVGLDHVVLVKVASTAVVANMLGLAQDEVINAVSLAWVDGQSLRTYRHTPNTGSRKSWAAGDATSRAVRLALMARTGEMGYPSVLTAKTWGFYDVLFKGNAFKFQRPYGSYVMENVLFKISFPAEFHAQTAVECALELHPRVRDRIDDVGKITIRTHESAIRIIDKKGPLSNPADRDHCLRYMVAVPLI
;
A
#
# COMPACT_ATOMS: atom_id res chain seq x y z
N PHE A 1 4.33 11.39 6.96
CA PHE A 1 3.51 11.62 5.77
C PHE A 1 4.38 11.79 4.52
N ASN A 2 5.27 12.78 4.47
CA ASN A 2 6.02 13.14 3.27
C ASN A 2 6.87 11.99 2.71
N ILE A 3 7.59 11.26 3.56
CA ILE A 3 8.38 10.10 3.12
C ILE A 3 7.50 9.06 2.45
N GLY A 4 6.35 8.73 3.05
CA GLY A 4 5.40 7.78 2.46
C GLY A 4 4.79 8.25 1.15
N ALA A 5 4.50 9.55 1.02
CA ALA A 5 4.06 10.14 -0.24
C ALA A 5 5.14 10.04 -1.33
N MET A 6 6.40 10.33 -0.99
CA MET A 6 7.54 10.21 -1.94
C MET A 6 7.74 8.77 -2.42
N ILE A 7 7.65 7.79 -1.53
CA ILE A 7 7.75 6.36 -1.87
C ILE A 7 6.70 5.97 -2.91
N ARG A 8 5.47 6.48 -2.75
CA ARG A 8 4.32 6.08 -3.59
C ARG A 8 4.12 6.95 -4.83
N TRP A 9 4.80 8.09 -4.93
CA TRP A 9 4.51 9.11 -5.93
C TRP A 9 4.54 8.61 -7.37
N LEU A 10 5.61 7.90 -7.75
CA LEU A 10 5.82 7.41 -9.12
C LEU A 10 5.17 6.04 -9.40
N ASP A 11 4.48 5.45 -8.43
CA ASP A 11 3.97 4.07 -8.54
C ASP A 11 5.06 3.05 -8.93
N PHE A 12 6.27 3.26 -8.44
CA PHE A 12 7.47 2.47 -8.80
C PHE A 12 8.00 1.61 -7.65
N ASN A 13 7.30 1.55 -6.55
CA ASN A 13 7.59 0.66 -5.44
C ASN A 13 7.08 -0.76 -5.69
N ASP A 14 7.33 -1.66 -4.76
CA ASP A 14 6.96 -3.08 -4.84
C ASP A 14 5.46 -3.32 -5.07
N THR A 15 5.11 -4.56 -5.40
CA THR A 15 3.72 -4.99 -5.54
C THR A 15 3.54 -6.38 -4.94
N TRP A 16 2.53 -6.54 -4.08
CA TRP A 16 2.06 -7.81 -3.54
C TRP A 16 0.73 -8.18 -4.20
N LEU A 17 0.70 -9.30 -4.92
CA LEU A 17 -0.50 -9.80 -5.59
C LEU A 17 -1.11 -10.93 -4.77
N ALA A 18 -2.31 -10.69 -4.25
CA ALA A 18 -3.06 -11.60 -3.38
C ALA A 18 -4.56 -11.36 -3.56
N ALA A 19 -5.42 -11.87 -2.66
CA ALA A 19 -6.84 -11.50 -2.68
C ALA A 19 -7.07 -9.99 -2.51
N GLU A 20 -6.22 -9.34 -1.69
CA GLU A 20 -6.01 -7.90 -1.73
C GLU A 20 -4.59 -7.62 -2.23
N TRP A 21 -4.45 -6.92 -3.33
CA TRP A 21 -3.14 -6.45 -3.79
C TRP A 21 -2.77 -5.15 -3.11
N GLY A 22 -1.47 -4.91 -2.98
CA GLY A 22 -0.99 -3.72 -2.31
C GLY A 22 0.52 -3.54 -2.49
N HIS A 23 1.07 -2.63 -1.73
CA HIS A 23 2.47 -2.23 -1.81
C HIS A 23 3.06 -2.24 -0.39
N PRO A 24 3.61 -3.36 0.08
CA PRO A 24 4.12 -3.46 1.46
C PRO A 24 5.24 -2.45 1.78
N SER A 25 6.01 -2.01 0.80
CA SER A 25 7.00 -0.94 1.00
C SER A 25 6.38 0.43 1.37
N ASP A 26 5.08 0.60 1.19
CA ASP A 26 4.34 1.77 1.68
C ASP A 26 4.54 2.00 3.20
N ASN A 27 4.82 0.93 3.95
CA ASN A 27 5.09 1.00 5.39
C ASN A 27 6.38 1.74 5.74
N LEU A 28 7.34 1.85 4.81
CA LEU A 28 8.65 2.47 5.06
C LEU A 28 8.51 3.92 5.56
N GLY A 29 7.47 4.65 5.12
CA GLY A 29 7.29 6.05 5.52
C GLY A 29 7.20 6.23 7.03
N GLY A 30 6.40 5.41 7.71
CA GLY A 30 6.28 5.42 9.17
C GLY A 30 7.50 4.83 9.88
N ILE A 31 8.03 3.73 9.35
CA ILE A 31 9.18 3.01 9.93
C ILE A 31 10.44 3.89 9.89
N LEU A 32 10.77 4.47 8.74
CA LEU A 32 11.98 5.29 8.58
C LEU A 32 11.91 6.58 9.41
N ALA A 33 10.77 7.26 9.42
CA ALA A 33 10.57 8.45 10.24
C ALA A 33 10.72 8.14 11.74
N THR A 34 10.17 7.01 12.20
CA THR A 34 10.31 6.57 13.59
C THR A 34 11.74 6.19 13.93
N ALA A 35 12.42 5.48 13.02
CA ALA A 35 13.83 5.11 13.22
C ALA A 35 14.75 6.33 13.28
N ASP A 36 14.56 7.34 12.42
CA ASP A 36 15.31 8.60 12.47
C ASP A 36 15.07 9.33 13.78
N TRP A 37 13.82 9.48 14.21
CA TRP A 37 13.49 10.12 15.48
C TRP A 37 14.10 9.40 16.68
N LEU A 38 14.00 8.07 16.75
CA LEU A 38 14.58 7.26 17.82
C LEU A 38 16.11 7.37 17.84
N SER A 39 16.75 7.34 16.66
CA SER A 39 18.20 7.47 16.53
C SER A 39 18.69 8.84 17.00
N ARG A 40 18.06 9.93 16.59
CA ARG A 40 18.40 11.29 17.05
C ARG A 40 18.20 11.42 18.56
N THR A 41 17.13 10.87 19.10
CA THR A 41 16.85 10.87 20.54
C THR A 41 17.90 10.07 21.31
N ALA A 42 18.31 8.90 20.80
CA ALA A 42 19.36 8.07 21.40
C ALA A 42 20.70 8.81 21.41
N ILE A 43 21.11 9.40 20.29
CA ILE A 43 22.36 10.17 20.16
C ILE A 43 22.36 11.34 21.16
N ALA A 44 21.26 12.09 21.25
CA ALA A 44 21.15 13.20 22.20
C ALA A 44 21.25 12.74 23.67
N ALA A 45 20.90 11.49 23.95
CA ALA A 45 21.03 10.86 25.27
C ALA A 45 22.37 10.11 25.47
N GLY A 46 23.35 10.25 24.57
CA GLY A 46 24.64 9.57 24.61
C GLY A 46 24.54 8.04 24.39
N LYS A 47 23.47 7.57 23.74
CA LYS A 47 23.23 6.16 23.42
C LYS A 47 23.45 5.88 21.92
N PRO A 48 23.78 4.64 21.55
CA PRO A 48 23.92 4.27 20.13
C PRO A 48 22.59 4.42 19.37
N PRO A 49 22.62 4.89 18.12
CA PRO A 49 21.43 4.95 17.27
C PRO A 49 21.03 3.56 16.78
N LEU A 50 19.84 3.46 16.19
CA LEU A 50 19.43 2.30 15.40
C LEU A 50 20.32 2.16 14.17
N VAL A 51 20.52 0.94 13.71
CA VAL A 51 21.24 0.64 12.47
C VAL A 51 20.26 0.22 11.36
N MET A 52 20.71 0.24 10.10
CA MET A 52 19.86 -0.12 8.95
C MET A 52 19.28 -1.54 9.04
N LYS A 53 19.96 -2.44 9.76
CA LYS A 53 19.42 -3.79 10.04
C LYS A 53 18.11 -3.73 10.84
N ASP A 54 17.99 -2.80 11.79
CA ASP A 54 16.77 -2.65 12.59
C ASP A 54 15.61 -2.16 11.71
N VAL A 55 15.88 -1.21 10.79
CA VAL A 55 14.90 -0.74 9.81
C VAL A 55 14.47 -1.88 8.88
N LEU A 56 15.42 -2.70 8.39
CA LEU A 56 15.12 -3.83 7.53
C LEU A 56 14.26 -4.89 8.24
N ILE A 57 14.57 -5.21 9.50
CA ILE A 57 13.75 -6.12 10.32
C ILE A 57 12.33 -5.57 10.49
N ALA A 58 12.19 -4.28 10.75
CA ALA A 58 10.90 -3.62 10.84
C ALA A 58 10.11 -3.71 9.52
N MET A 59 10.79 -3.52 8.39
CA MET A 59 10.18 -3.67 7.06
C MET A 59 9.73 -5.10 6.79
N ILE A 60 10.53 -6.13 7.12
CA ILE A 60 10.15 -7.55 6.96
C ILE A 60 8.88 -7.83 7.77
N LYS A 61 8.82 -7.38 9.02
CA LYS A 61 7.62 -7.54 9.87
C LYS A 61 6.39 -6.86 9.25
N ALA A 62 6.54 -5.64 8.75
CA ALA A 62 5.42 -4.90 8.16
C ALA A 62 4.93 -5.54 6.86
N HIS A 63 5.85 -6.00 5.98
CA HIS A 63 5.52 -6.78 4.80
C HIS A 63 4.71 -8.01 5.15
N GLU A 64 5.17 -8.75 6.14
CA GLU A 64 4.53 -10.00 6.54
C GLU A 64 3.13 -9.78 7.13
N ILE A 65 2.98 -8.82 8.05
CA ILE A 65 1.66 -8.48 8.64
C ILE A 65 0.68 -8.06 7.54
N GLN A 66 1.08 -7.12 6.68
CA GLN A 66 0.22 -6.65 5.60
C GLN A 66 -0.12 -7.75 4.61
N GLY A 67 0.88 -8.47 4.13
CA GLY A 67 0.72 -9.41 3.04
C GLY A 67 0.03 -10.70 3.44
N VAL A 68 0.25 -11.22 4.66
CA VAL A 68 -0.44 -12.43 5.14
C VAL A 68 -1.93 -12.16 5.35
N ILE A 69 -2.30 -11.00 5.91
CA ILE A 69 -3.72 -10.62 6.00
C ILE A 69 -4.32 -10.50 4.59
N ALA A 70 -3.58 -9.98 3.63
CA ALA A 70 -4.02 -9.78 2.26
C ALA A 70 -4.21 -11.08 1.44
N LEU A 71 -3.61 -12.21 1.86
CA LEU A 71 -3.59 -13.46 1.08
C LEU A 71 -4.99 -13.94 0.72
N GLU A 72 -5.92 -13.96 1.67
CA GLU A 72 -7.27 -14.47 1.46
C GLU A 72 -8.38 -13.45 1.74
N ASN A 73 -8.02 -12.24 2.20
CA ASN A 73 -8.97 -11.23 2.62
C ASN A 73 -8.99 -10.03 1.67
N SER A 74 -10.03 -9.92 0.86
CA SER A 74 -10.16 -8.87 -0.15
C SER A 74 -10.90 -7.64 0.38
N PHE A 75 -10.19 -6.58 0.66
CA PHE A 75 -10.71 -5.30 1.13
C PHE A 75 -11.39 -4.52 0.00
N ASN A 76 -10.88 -4.62 -1.22
CA ASN A 76 -11.47 -3.94 -2.37
C ASN A 76 -12.89 -4.44 -2.70
N ARG A 77 -13.23 -5.68 -2.40
CA ARG A 77 -14.57 -6.26 -2.61
C ARG A 77 -15.62 -5.72 -1.64
N VAL A 78 -15.19 -5.09 -0.57
CA VAL A 78 -16.06 -4.38 0.38
C VAL A 78 -15.93 -2.86 0.31
N GLY A 79 -15.25 -2.34 -0.72
CA GLY A 79 -15.11 -0.91 -0.98
C GLY A 79 -13.99 -0.23 -0.22
N LEU A 80 -13.14 -0.99 0.48
CA LEU A 80 -11.98 -0.49 1.19
C LEU A 80 -10.72 -0.53 0.32
N ASP A 81 -9.79 0.36 0.60
CA ASP A 81 -8.48 0.39 -0.06
C ASP A 81 -7.43 -0.37 0.75
N HIS A 82 -6.45 -0.96 0.08
CA HIS A 82 -5.36 -1.70 0.72
C HIS A 82 -4.55 -0.89 1.75
N VAL A 83 -4.58 0.43 1.69
CA VAL A 83 -3.87 1.27 2.67
C VAL A 83 -4.45 1.15 4.10
N VAL A 84 -5.62 0.53 4.27
CA VAL A 84 -6.08 0.06 5.59
C VAL A 84 -5.05 -0.88 6.20
N LEU A 85 -4.54 -1.83 5.42
CA LEU A 85 -3.52 -2.79 5.88
C LEU A 85 -2.16 -2.12 6.10
N VAL A 86 -1.80 -1.12 5.30
CA VAL A 86 -0.60 -0.29 5.55
C VAL A 86 -0.69 0.39 6.91
N LYS A 87 -1.84 0.98 7.24
CA LYS A 87 -2.04 1.59 8.56
C LYS A 87 -1.89 0.58 9.69
N VAL A 88 -2.52 -0.58 9.58
CA VAL A 88 -2.49 -1.64 10.61
C VAL A 88 -1.07 -2.19 10.81
N ALA A 89 -0.41 -2.59 9.72
CA ALA A 89 0.95 -3.14 9.78
C ALA A 89 1.96 -2.12 10.32
N SER A 90 1.91 -0.88 9.81
CA SER A 90 2.75 0.21 10.32
C SER A 90 2.50 0.48 11.80
N THR A 91 1.25 0.45 12.28
CA THR A 91 0.95 0.67 13.70
C THR A 91 1.59 -0.39 14.57
N ALA A 92 1.45 -1.67 14.22
CA ALA A 92 2.04 -2.77 14.97
C ALA A 92 3.58 -2.63 15.06
N VAL A 93 4.22 -2.36 13.93
CA VAL A 93 5.68 -2.29 13.84
C VAL A 93 6.21 -1.03 14.53
N VAL A 94 5.59 0.12 14.32
CA VAL A 94 5.99 1.38 14.95
C VAL A 94 5.81 1.31 16.48
N ALA A 95 4.70 0.74 16.97
CA ALA A 95 4.49 0.54 18.39
C ALA A 95 5.60 -0.35 19.00
N ASN A 96 5.98 -1.43 18.32
CA ASN A 96 7.10 -2.28 18.74
C ASN A 96 8.44 -1.51 18.72
N MET A 97 8.72 -0.71 17.68
CA MET A 97 9.93 0.13 17.62
C MET A 97 10.00 1.16 18.74
N LEU A 98 8.86 1.70 19.15
CA LEU A 98 8.75 2.64 20.29
C LEU A 98 8.95 1.98 21.65
N GLY A 99 9.10 0.64 21.69
CA GLY A 99 9.33 -0.15 22.91
C GLY A 99 8.06 -0.42 23.72
N LEU A 100 6.88 -0.36 23.10
CA LEU A 100 5.61 -0.66 23.76
C LEU A 100 5.54 -2.15 24.14
N ALA A 101 4.97 -2.44 25.31
CA ALA A 101 4.68 -3.80 25.75
C ALA A 101 3.58 -4.42 24.86
N GLN A 102 3.45 -5.75 24.93
CA GLN A 102 2.50 -6.49 24.09
C GLN A 102 1.07 -5.94 24.16
N ASP A 103 0.56 -5.68 25.35
CA ASP A 103 -0.80 -5.16 25.54
C ASP A 103 -0.95 -3.76 24.97
N GLU A 104 0.06 -2.91 25.07
CA GLU A 104 0.06 -1.57 24.47
C GLU A 104 0.10 -1.65 22.93
N VAL A 105 0.84 -2.62 22.36
CA VAL A 105 0.82 -2.89 20.92
C VAL A 105 -0.57 -3.36 20.47
N ILE A 106 -1.22 -4.23 21.24
CA ILE A 106 -2.60 -4.67 20.98
C ILE A 106 -3.54 -3.46 21.00
N ASN A 107 -3.42 -2.59 21.98
CA ASN A 107 -4.20 -1.36 22.08
C ASN A 107 -3.99 -0.49 20.84
N ALA A 108 -2.74 -0.20 20.46
CA ALA A 108 -2.42 0.59 19.27
C ALA A 108 -3.01 0.00 17.98
N VAL A 109 -2.87 -1.29 17.78
CA VAL A 109 -3.41 -2.01 16.60
C VAL A 109 -4.93 -1.99 16.59
N SER A 110 -5.58 -2.13 17.75
CA SER A 110 -7.03 -2.04 17.85
C SER A 110 -7.53 -0.65 17.47
N LEU A 111 -6.85 0.42 17.90
CA LEU A 111 -7.15 1.79 17.47
C LEU A 111 -7.01 1.95 15.95
N ALA A 112 -6.04 1.29 15.33
CA ALA A 112 -5.90 1.33 13.87
C ALA A 112 -7.06 0.66 13.13
N TRP A 113 -7.76 -0.28 13.73
CA TRP A 113 -8.99 -0.85 13.19
C TRP A 113 -10.23 0.00 13.44
N VAL A 114 -10.26 0.78 14.52
CA VAL A 114 -11.36 1.71 14.83
C VAL A 114 -11.26 2.97 13.97
N ASP A 115 -10.07 3.55 13.86
CA ASP A 115 -9.86 4.88 13.29
C ASP A 115 -9.99 4.88 11.76
N GLY A 116 -10.99 5.58 11.27
CA GLY A 116 -11.21 6.00 9.88
C GLY A 116 -10.69 5.08 8.79
N GLN A 117 -11.52 4.24 8.23
CA GLN A 117 -11.12 3.33 7.16
C GLN A 117 -11.02 4.03 5.80
N SER A 118 -10.05 3.65 5.00
CA SER A 118 -9.83 4.26 3.69
C SER A 118 -10.80 3.66 2.65
N LEU A 119 -11.71 4.49 2.14
CA LEU A 119 -12.59 4.11 1.04
C LEU A 119 -11.83 4.12 -0.30
N ARG A 120 -12.14 3.15 -1.16
CA ARG A 120 -11.47 2.99 -2.46
C ARG A 120 -11.97 3.95 -3.56
N THR A 121 -12.98 4.76 -3.30
CA THR A 121 -13.62 5.62 -4.30
C THR A 121 -12.62 6.50 -5.07
N TYR A 122 -11.58 7.01 -4.41
CA TYR A 122 -10.58 7.88 -5.04
C TYR A 122 -9.73 7.20 -6.14
N ARG A 123 -9.86 5.87 -6.30
CA ARG A 123 -9.21 5.12 -7.39
C ARG A 123 -10.13 4.87 -8.59
N HIS A 124 -11.43 5.20 -8.47
CA HIS A 124 -12.43 4.77 -9.44
C HIS A 124 -13.35 5.87 -9.99
N THR A 125 -13.65 6.93 -9.23
CA THR A 125 -14.73 7.86 -9.59
C THR A 125 -14.29 9.33 -9.53
N PRO A 126 -14.37 10.06 -10.66
CA PRO A 126 -14.67 9.62 -12.03
C PRO A 126 -13.49 8.87 -12.67
N ASN A 127 -12.26 9.15 -12.23
CA ASN A 127 -11.00 8.50 -12.53
C ASN A 127 -10.15 8.41 -11.27
N THR A 128 -8.85 8.10 -11.38
CA THR A 128 -7.96 8.03 -10.23
C THR A 128 -7.62 9.44 -9.75
N GLY A 129 -8.00 9.77 -8.52
CA GLY A 129 -7.67 11.05 -7.90
C GLY A 129 -6.24 11.12 -7.38
N SER A 130 -5.72 12.34 -7.22
CA SER A 130 -4.35 12.61 -6.69
C SER A 130 -4.07 11.99 -5.32
N ARG A 131 -5.12 11.73 -4.51
CA ARG A 131 -4.99 11.02 -3.23
C ARG A 131 -4.26 9.68 -3.37
N LYS A 132 -4.35 8.98 -4.50
CA LYS A 132 -3.63 7.74 -4.77
C LYS A 132 -2.13 7.87 -4.45
N SER A 133 -1.53 9.00 -4.82
CA SER A 133 -0.09 9.23 -4.65
C SER A 133 0.35 9.52 -3.21
N TRP A 134 -0.58 9.88 -2.31
CA TRP A 134 -0.25 10.20 -0.92
C TRP A 134 -1.04 9.40 0.12
N ALA A 135 -1.93 8.51 -0.31
CA ALA A 135 -2.76 7.70 0.59
C ALA A 135 -1.93 6.81 1.54
N ALA A 136 -0.81 6.27 1.07
CA ALA A 136 0.12 5.50 1.90
C ALA A 136 0.81 6.39 2.95
N GLY A 137 1.23 7.60 2.57
CA GLY A 137 1.78 8.58 3.50
C GLY A 137 0.79 8.98 4.60
N ASP A 138 -0.49 9.17 4.25
CA ASP A 138 -1.56 9.40 5.22
C ASP A 138 -1.74 8.19 6.16
N ALA A 139 -1.76 6.97 5.62
CA ALA A 139 -1.90 5.75 6.40
C ALA A 139 -0.77 5.57 7.43
N THR A 140 0.49 5.75 7.00
CA THR A 140 1.64 5.63 7.91
C THR A 140 1.73 6.77 8.92
N SER A 141 1.32 7.99 8.57
CA SER A 141 1.27 9.10 9.52
C SER A 141 0.23 8.85 10.63
N ARG A 142 -0.92 8.29 10.27
CA ARG A 142 -1.94 7.86 11.24
C ARG A 142 -1.43 6.74 12.14
N ALA A 143 -0.71 5.77 11.56
CA ALA A 143 -0.11 4.67 12.30
C ALA A 143 0.86 5.16 13.39
N VAL A 144 1.77 6.08 13.04
CA VAL A 144 2.70 6.68 14.01
C VAL A 144 1.94 7.43 15.11
N ARG A 145 0.93 8.22 14.74
CA ARG A 145 0.10 8.94 15.72
C ARG A 145 -0.59 7.99 16.69
N LEU A 146 -1.20 6.91 16.21
CA LEU A 146 -1.90 5.94 17.06
C LEU A 146 -0.94 5.20 18.00
N ALA A 147 0.24 4.83 17.53
CA ALA A 147 1.27 4.22 18.36
C ALA A 147 1.75 5.19 19.46
N LEU A 148 1.91 6.48 19.14
CA LEU A 148 2.26 7.50 20.14
C LEU A 148 1.14 7.74 21.16
N MET A 149 -0.12 7.69 20.74
CA MET A 149 -1.28 7.78 21.65
C MET A 149 -1.30 6.58 22.61
N ALA A 150 -1.17 5.35 22.11
CA ALA A 150 -1.09 4.16 22.96
C ALA A 150 0.07 4.25 23.96
N ARG A 151 1.21 4.80 23.53
CA ARG A 151 2.37 5.02 24.41
C ARG A 151 2.09 5.96 25.59
N THR A 152 1.10 6.85 25.49
CA THR A 152 0.69 7.71 26.60
C THR A 152 -0.27 7.04 27.58
N GLY A 153 -0.59 5.76 27.38
CA GLY A 153 -1.52 5.00 28.20
C GLY A 153 -2.97 5.01 27.69
N GLU A 154 -3.20 5.50 26.45
CA GLU A 154 -4.54 5.43 25.86
C GLU A 154 -4.97 3.97 25.66
N MET A 155 -6.22 3.70 26.09
CA MET A 155 -6.77 2.35 25.99
C MET A 155 -7.11 1.97 24.55
N GLY A 156 -7.09 0.68 24.28
CA GLY A 156 -7.57 0.10 23.02
C GLY A 156 -8.88 -0.65 23.17
N TYR A 157 -9.29 -1.29 22.10
CA TYR A 157 -10.53 -2.06 21.98
C TYR A 157 -10.23 -3.47 21.42
N PRO A 158 -9.76 -4.40 22.24
CA PRO A 158 -9.31 -5.73 21.77
C PRO A 158 -10.36 -6.50 20.96
N SER A 159 -11.65 -6.25 21.20
CA SER A 159 -12.75 -6.85 20.45
C SER A 159 -13.11 -6.12 19.16
N VAL A 160 -12.33 -5.13 18.73
CA VAL A 160 -12.65 -4.27 17.57
C VAL A 160 -12.97 -5.02 16.30
N LEU A 161 -12.38 -6.18 16.06
CA LEU A 161 -12.68 -7.01 14.89
C LEU A 161 -13.97 -7.81 15.07
N THR A 162 -14.25 -8.33 16.26
CA THR A 162 -15.23 -9.39 16.52
C THR A 162 -16.47 -8.94 17.29
N ALA A 163 -16.50 -7.74 17.84
CA ALA A 163 -17.67 -7.23 18.55
C ALA A 163 -18.91 -7.27 17.66
N LYS A 164 -19.92 -8.01 18.09
CA LYS A 164 -21.15 -8.17 17.31
C LYS A 164 -21.82 -6.82 17.09
N THR A 165 -22.30 -6.59 15.88
CA THR A 165 -22.94 -5.35 15.41
C THR A 165 -21.97 -4.17 15.25
N TRP A 166 -20.95 -4.06 16.10
CA TRP A 166 -20.09 -2.86 16.20
C TRP A 166 -18.65 -3.11 15.74
N GLY A 167 -18.25 -4.37 15.58
CA GLY A 167 -16.90 -4.75 15.16
C GLY A 167 -16.70 -4.66 13.66
N PHE A 168 -15.45 -4.62 13.25
CA PHE A 168 -15.04 -4.46 11.86
C PHE A 168 -15.65 -5.52 10.93
N TYR A 169 -15.73 -6.77 11.40
CA TYR A 169 -16.29 -7.86 10.58
C TYR A 169 -17.76 -7.62 10.24
N ASP A 170 -18.57 -7.24 11.22
CA ASP A 170 -19.99 -7.01 10.97
C ASP A 170 -20.22 -5.72 10.17
N VAL A 171 -19.55 -4.63 10.54
CA VAL A 171 -19.80 -3.31 9.96
C VAL A 171 -19.23 -3.18 8.54
N LEU A 172 -18.00 -3.66 8.30
CA LEU A 172 -17.25 -3.38 7.07
C LEU A 172 -16.92 -4.62 6.25
N PHE A 173 -16.93 -5.81 6.83
CA PHE A 173 -16.50 -7.03 6.18
C PHE A 173 -17.62 -8.04 5.91
N LYS A 174 -18.87 -7.57 5.91
CA LYS A 174 -20.09 -8.37 5.62
C LYS A 174 -20.26 -9.57 6.57
N GLY A 175 -19.84 -9.43 7.82
CA GLY A 175 -19.91 -10.50 8.84
C GLY A 175 -18.82 -11.59 8.70
N ASN A 176 -17.90 -11.46 7.76
CA ASN A 176 -16.85 -12.46 7.55
C ASN A 176 -15.62 -12.18 8.40
N ALA A 177 -15.17 -13.17 9.15
CA ALA A 177 -13.87 -13.13 9.83
C ALA A 177 -12.71 -13.24 8.83
N PHE A 178 -11.57 -12.67 9.17
CA PHE A 178 -10.35 -12.85 8.38
C PHE A 178 -9.91 -14.31 8.39
N LYS A 179 -9.40 -14.74 7.23
CA LYS A 179 -8.75 -16.04 7.05
C LYS A 179 -7.24 -15.84 7.04
N PHE A 180 -6.54 -16.76 7.70
CA PHE A 180 -5.08 -16.77 7.75
C PHE A 180 -4.60 -18.09 7.18
N GLN A 181 -3.97 -18.04 6.01
CA GLN A 181 -3.49 -19.21 5.31
C GLN A 181 -2.20 -19.78 5.93
N ARG A 182 -1.45 -18.91 6.61
CA ARG A 182 -0.13 -19.24 7.13
C ARG A 182 0.24 -18.42 8.37
N PRO A 183 1.15 -18.91 9.22
CA PRO A 183 1.73 -18.11 10.28
C PRO A 183 2.61 -17.00 9.71
N TYR A 184 2.88 -15.98 10.50
CA TYR A 184 3.82 -14.92 10.15
C TYR A 184 5.27 -15.43 10.10
N GLY A 185 6.05 -14.92 9.14
CA GLY A 185 7.46 -15.24 8.91
C GLY A 185 8.14 -14.16 8.07
N SER A 186 8.69 -14.54 6.90
CA SER A 186 9.31 -13.64 5.93
C SER A 186 8.80 -13.82 4.50
N TYR A 187 7.76 -14.62 4.32
CA TYR A 187 7.24 -15.05 3.03
C TYR A 187 6.91 -13.88 2.08
N VAL A 188 6.30 -12.84 2.60
CA VAL A 188 5.89 -11.69 1.77
C VAL A 188 7.11 -10.95 1.23
N MET A 189 8.12 -10.70 2.07
CA MET A 189 9.36 -10.06 1.64
C MET A 189 10.12 -10.89 0.60
N GLU A 190 10.08 -12.21 0.71
CA GLU A 190 10.75 -13.13 -0.22
C GLU A 190 10.03 -13.25 -1.57
N ASN A 191 8.75 -12.93 -1.64
CA ASN A 191 7.90 -13.17 -2.82
C ASN A 191 7.23 -11.90 -3.39
N VAL A 192 7.52 -10.73 -2.82
CA VAL A 192 7.01 -9.46 -3.35
C VAL A 192 7.61 -9.18 -4.74
N LEU A 193 6.82 -8.57 -5.61
CA LEU A 193 7.20 -8.28 -6.99
C LEU A 193 7.73 -6.85 -7.12
N PHE A 194 8.66 -6.64 -8.04
CA PHE A 194 9.25 -5.32 -8.33
C PHE A 194 8.94 -4.87 -9.76
N LYS A 195 8.74 -3.57 -9.91
CA LYS A 195 8.67 -2.91 -11.20
C LYS A 195 10.09 -2.48 -11.58
N ILE A 196 10.75 -3.23 -12.44
CA ILE A 196 12.19 -3.04 -12.72
C ILE A 196 12.40 -1.97 -13.80
N SER A 197 11.57 -1.97 -14.85
CA SER A 197 11.88 -1.25 -16.08
C SER A 197 11.25 0.15 -16.14
N PHE A 198 10.03 0.33 -15.65
CA PHE A 198 9.31 1.61 -15.79
C PHE A 198 8.24 1.82 -14.72
N PRO A 199 7.97 3.10 -14.35
CA PRO A 199 6.96 3.46 -13.35
C PRO A 199 5.56 3.45 -13.98
N ALA A 200 4.94 2.29 -14.04
CA ALA A 200 3.56 2.10 -14.49
C ALA A 200 2.83 1.16 -13.53
N GLU A 201 1.53 1.30 -13.43
CA GLU A 201 0.71 0.38 -12.64
C GLU A 201 1.01 -1.08 -13.02
N PHE A 202 1.08 -1.98 -12.04
CA PHE A 202 1.67 -3.31 -12.23
C PHE A 202 0.98 -4.13 -13.33
N HIS A 203 -0.35 -4.03 -13.46
CA HIS A 203 -1.10 -4.77 -14.47
C HIS A 203 -0.86 -4.27 -15.92
N ALA A 204 -0.19 -3.12 -16.09
CA ALA A 204 0.17 -2.58 -17.40
C ALA A 204 1.58 -2.96 -17.85
N GLN A 205 2.44 -3.48 -16.97
CA GLN A 205 3.87 -3.67 -17.23
C GLN A 205 4.14 -4.39 -18.56
N THR A 206 3.53 -5.55 -18.78
CA THR A 206 3.72 -6.33 -20.02
C THR A 206 3.13 -5.65 -21.26
N ALA A 207 2.05 -4.87 -21.12
CA ALA A 207 1.49 -4.12 -22.24
C ALA A 207 2.37 -2.93 -22.64
N VAL A 208 3.00 -2.28 -21.69
CA VAL A 208 4.00 -1.22 -21.90
C VAL A 208 5.26 -1.81 -22.56
N GLU A 209 5.71 -2.96 -22.10
CA GLU A 209 6.84 -3.69 -22.67
C GLU A 209 6.61 -4.04 -24.15
N CYS A 210 5.43 -4.57 -24.48
CA CYS A 210 5.03 -4.80 -25.88
C CYS A 210 5.01 -3.51 -26.71
N ALA A 211 4.56 -2.40 -26.14
CA ALA A 211 4.55 -1.11 -26.83
C ALA A 211 5.96 -0.61 -27.13
N LEU A 212 6.89 -0.73 -26.19
CA LEU A 212 8.30 -0.39 -26.38
C LEU A 212 8.96 -1.27 -27.47
N GLU A 213 8.63 -2.56 -27.51
CA GLU A 213 9.13 -3.46 -28.55
C GLU A 213 8.59 -3.09 -29.95
N LEU A 214 7.35 -2.61 -30.02
CA LEU A 214 6.74 -2.18 -31.28
C LEU A 214 7.18 -0.79 -31.73
N HIS A 215 7.61 0.07 -30.82
CA HIS A 215 8.00 1.47 -31.12
C HIS A 215 8.94 1.59 -32.33
N PRO A 216 10.05 0.84 -32.48
CA PRO A 216 10.93 0.99 -33.63
C PRO A 216 10.27 0.71 -35.00
N ARG A 217 9.13 0.00 -35.01
CA ARG A 217 8.38 -0.33 -36.22
C ARG A 217 7.33 0.72 -36.58
N VAL A 218 6.91 1.55 -35.65
CA VAL A 218 5.78 2.46 -35.82
C VAL A 218 6.14 3.94 -35.65
N ARG A 219 7.25 4.27 -34.99
CA ARG A 219 7.62 5.66 -34.65
C ARG A 219 7.63 6.62 -35.83
N ASP A 220 8.15 6.17 -36.99
CA ASP A 220 8.26 6.98 -38.19
C ASP A 220 6.96 6.93 -39.05
N ARG A 221 5.93 6.23 -38.57
CA ARG A 221 4.66 5.97 -39.25
C ARG A 221 3.48 5.99 -38.28
N ILE A 222 3.58 6.72 -37.19
CA ILE A 222 2.55 6.74 -36.15
C ILE A 222 1.18 7.18 -36.69
N ASP A 223 1.17 8.07 -37.68
CA ASP A 223 -0.06 8.55 -38.34
C ASP A 223 -0.75 7.48 -39.21
N ASP A 224 -0.03 6.43 -39.59
CA ASP A 224 -0.59 5.30 -40.33
C ASP A 224 -1.30 4.29 -39.42
N VAL A 225 -1.19 4.42 -38.08
CA VAL A 225 -1.77 3.49 -37.12
C VAL A 225 -3.27 3.71 -36.99
N GLY A 226 -4.06 2.90 -37.68
CA GLY A 226 -5.52 3.02 -37.62
C GLY A 226 -6.16 2.51 -36.33
N LYS A 227 -5.56 1.53 -35.64
CA LYS A 227 -6.11 0.94 -34.42
C LYS A 227 -5.05 0.20 -33.60
N ILE A 228 -5.12 0.38 -32.28
CA ILE A 228 -4.36 -0.42 -31.30
C ILE A 228 -5.33 -1.32 -30.54
N THR A 229 -5.06 -2.61 -30.50
CA THR A 229 -5.84 -3.58 -29.71
C THR A 229 -4.97 -4.19 -28.63
N ILE A 230 -5.36 -3.96 -27.37
CA ILE A 230 -4.66 -4.51 -26.20
C ILE A 230 -5.46 -5.72 -25.70
N ARG A 231 -4.83 -6.88 -25.67
CA ARG A 231 -5.38 -8.10 -25.04
C ARG A 231 -4.65 -8.32 -23.73
N THR A 232 -5.40 -8.34 -22.64
CA THR A 232 -4.85 -8.44 -21.29
C THR A 232 -5.81 -9.20 -20.38
N HIS A 233 -5.45 -9.40 -19.12
CA HIS A 233 -6.26 -10.11 -18.14
C HIS A 233 -7.39 -9.23 -17.56
N GLU A 234 -8.39 -9.87 -16.97
CA GLU A 234 -9.60 -9.23 -16.44
C GLU A 234 -9.29 -8.15 -15.40
N SER A 235 -8.34 -8.39 -14.51
CA SER A 235 -7.98 -7.42 -13.46
C SER A 235 -7.42 -6.11 -14.04
N ALA A 236 -6.65 -6.14 -15.13
CA ALA A 236 -6.21 -4.92 -15.82
C ALA A 236 -7.40 -4.11 -16.33
N ILE A 237 -8.35 -4.77 -17.00
CA ILE A 237 -9.57 -4.11 -17.50
C ILE A 237 -10.35 -3.48 -16.34
N ARG A 238 -10.53 -4.20 -15.24
CA ARG A 238 -11.30 -3.73 -14.08
C ARG A 238 -10.62 -2.57 -13.35
N ILE A 239 -9.28 -2.54 -13.30
CA ILE A 239 -8.53 -1.60 -12.46
C ILE A 239 -8.08 -0.37 -13.26
N ILE A 240 -7.53 -0.56 -14.47
CA ILE A 240 -6.82 0.48 -15.22
C ILE A 240 -7.36 0.75 -16.63
N ASP A 241 -8.49 0.17 -17.06
CA ASP A 241 -9.17 0.60 -18.30
C ASP A 241 -9.98 1.90 -18.05
N LYS A 242 -9.27 2.99 -17.80
CA LYS A 242 -9.88 4.30 -17.58
C LYS A 242 -10.31 4.94 -18.90
N LYS A 243 -11.36 5.76 -18.85
CA LYS A 243 -11.95 6.45 -20.00
C LYS A 243 -12.09 7.94 -19.70
N GLY A 244 -12.06 8.74 -20.76
CA GLY A 244 -12.23 10.18 -20.66
C GLY A 244 -10.93 10.94 -20.38
N PRO A 245 -11.02 12.24 -20.07
CA PRO A 245 -9.87 13.10 -19.83
C PRO A 245 -9.05 12.65 -18.63
N LEU A 246 -7.74 12.73 -18.75
CA LEU A 246 -6.79 12.45 -17.67
C LEU A 246 -6.31 13.78 -17.08
N SER A 247 -6.64 14.02 -15.81
CA SER A 247 -6.49 15.33 -15.18
C SER A 247 -5.23 15.49 -14.33
N ASN A 248 -4.59 14.37 -13.95
CA ASN A 248 -3.46 14.38 -13.03
C ASN A 248 -2.52 13.18 -13.27
N PRO A 249 -1.29 13.18 -12.70
CA PRO A 249 -0.35 12.07 -12.88
C PRO A 249 -0.90 10.70 -12.46
N ALA A 250 -1.71 10.64 -11.41
CA ALA A 250 -2.30 9.39 -10.94
C ALA A 250 -3.36 8.82 -11.90
N ASP A 251 -4.03 9.66 -12.69
CA ASP A 251 -4.88 9.20 -13.79
C ASP A 251 -4.04 8.53 -14.89
N ARG A 252 -2.91 9.16 -15.24
CA ARG A 252 -2.04 8.71 -16.32
C ARG A 252 -1.38 7.38 -15.99
N ASP A 253 -0.82 7.21 -14.81
CA ASP A 253 -0.15 5.97 -14.39
C ASP A 253 -1.12 4.83 -14.07
N HIS A 254 -2.45 5.10 -14.08
CA HIS A 254 -3.52 4.13 -13.91
C HIS A 254 -4.46 4.03 -15.14
N CYS A 255 -4.04 4.54 -16.29
CA CYS A 255 -4.78 4.42 -17.55
C CYS A 255 -4.02 3.53 -18.53
N LEU A 256 -4.48 2.29 -18.73
CA LEU A 256 -3.83 1.32 -19.62
C LEU A 256 -3.60 1.87 -21.03
N ARG A 257 -4.58 2.59 -21.57
CA ARG A 257 -4.50 3.19 -22.91
C ARG A 257 -3.41 4.23 -23.00
N TYR A 258 -3.31 5.11 -21.99
CA TYR A 258 -2.27 6.12 -21.91
C TYR A 258 -0.88 5.48 -21.78
N MET A 259 -0.75 4.52 -20.86
CA MET A 259 0.52 3.83 -20.60
C MET A 259 1.02 3.03 -21.80
N VAL A 260 0.15 2.58 -22.71
CA VAL A 260 0.53 1.92 -23.97
C VAL A 260 0.78 2.91 -25.08
N ALA A 261 0.02 4.03 -25.14
CA ALA A 261 0.19 5.03 -26.19
C ALA A 261 1.53 5.77 -26.10
N VAL A 262 1.93 6.17 -24.89
CA VAL A 262 3.16 6.95 -24.66
C VAL A 262 4.42 6.24 -25.18
N PRO A 263 4.68 4.96 -24.88
CA PRO A 263 5.87 4.29 -25.39
C PRO A 263 5.81 3.90 -26.88
N LEU A 264 4.69 4.09 -27.56
CA LEU A 264 4.57 3.90 -29.01
C LEU A 264 4.97 5.15 -29.80
N ILE A 265 4.90 6.33 -29.19
CA ILE A 265 5.24 7.64 -29.78
C ILE A 265 6.73 7.91 -29.62
#